data_9c8494496fdf91de701075e5c1c90772
#
_entry.id   9c8494496fdf91de701075e5c1c90772
#
_cell.length_a   1.000
_cell.length_b   1.000
_cell.length_c   1.000
_cell.angle_alpha   90.00
_cell.angle_beta   90.00
_cell.angle_gamma   90.00
#
_symmetry.space_group_name_H-M   'P 1'
#
loop_
_entity.id
_entity.type
_entity.pdbx_description
1 polymer ?
#
loop_
_entity_poly.entity_id
_entity_poly.type
_entity_poly.pdbx_seq_one_letter_code
_entity_poly.pdbx_strand_id
1 'polypeptide(L)'
;MKHLWRALFVVLVLGAFMPSRSAAQGVSNPPGGGQGAGLQLKQNYPNPVSQDTRIPFVVGDAQGCTDSGRQHRVSLRIYNLLAQLVAVPVLQGGGNAAGGESLENLFLTCNEYTAYWDGKYSQTGEDVASGVYLFRLEVDGKVLVKKMIVRK
;
A
#
# COMPACT_ATOMS: atom_id res chain seq x y z
N MET A 1 -28.07 -20.43 -81.92
CA MET A 1 -29.07 -19.38 -81.75
C MET A 1 -29.19 -19.09 -80.28
N LYS A 2 -29.06 -17.86 -79.85
CA LYS A 2 -29.15 -17.30 -78.50
C LYS A 2 -27.84 -17.18 -77.75
N HIS A 3 -27.25 -16.02 -77.94
CA HIS A 3 -26.11 -15.55 -77.24
C HIS A 3 -26.47 -14.95 -75.91
N LEU A 4 -25.94 -15.49 -74.85
CA LEU A 4 -26.06 -14.99 -73.49
C LEU A 4 -24.97 -13.96 -73.22
N TRP A 5 -25.40 -12.75 -73.00
CA TRP A 5 -24.57 -11.62 -72.63
C TRP A 5 -24.29 -11.69 -71.12
N ARG A 6 -23.06 -11.96 -70.74
CA ARG A 6 -22.63 -11.92 -69.35
C ARG A 6 -22.06 -10.52 -69.08
N ALA A 7 -22.84 -9.72 -68.41
CA ALA A 7 -22.38 -8.47 -67.81
C ALA A 7 -21.59 -8.75 -66.54
N LEU A 8 -20.30 -8.41 -66.59
CA LEU A 8 -19.39 -8.51 -65.46
C LEU A 8 -19.47 -7.19 -64.68
N PHE A 9 -20.13 -7.20 -63.55
CA PHE A 9 -20.06 -6.09 -62.60
C PHE A 9 -18.82 -6.20 -61.77
N VAL A 10 -17.81 -5.37 -62.07
CA VAL A 10 -16.65 -5.16 -61.19
C VAL A 10 -17.07 -4.15 -60.14
N VAL A 11 -17.37 -4.63 -58.92
CA VAL A 11 -17.56 -3.75 -57.79
C VAL A 11 -16.18 -3.44 -57.17
N LEU A 12 -15.74 -2.22 -57.41
CA LEU A 12 -14.50 -1.68 -56.85
C LEU A 12 -14.76 -1.20 -55.41
N VAL A 13 -14.50 -2.10 -54.42
CA VAL A 13 -14.61 -1.72 -53.01
C VAL A 13 -13.35 -0.96 -52.62
N LEU A 14 -13.44 0.37 -52.61
CA LEU A 14 -12.43 1.22 -51.99
C LEU A 14 -12.57 1.06 -50.47
N GLY A 15 -11.78 0.16 -49.90
CA GLY A 15 -11.58 0.06 -48.44
C GLY A 15 -10.86 1.28 -47.91
N ALA A 16 -11.56 2.20 -47.29
CA ALA A 16 -10.96 3.28 -46.55
C ALA A 16 -10.20 2.69 -45.32
N PHE A 17 -8.88 2.63 -45.44
CA PHE A 17 -7.99 2.32 -44.32
C PHE A 17 -8.02 3.52 -43.37
N MET A 18 -8.86 3.49 -42.34
CA MET A 18 -8.74 4.43 -41.23
C MET A 18 -7.67 3.93 -40.27
N PRO A 19 -6.57 4.69 -40.02
CA PRO A 19 -5.65 4.33 -38.98
C PRO A 19 -6.35 4.48 -37.63
N SER A 20 -6.57 3.36 -36.94
CA SER A 20 -6.99 3.36 -35.55
C SER A 20 -5.92 4.05 -34.72
N ARG A 21 -6.21 5.27 -34.26
CA ARG A 21 -5.41 5.92 -33.22
C ARG A 21 -5.59 5.08 -31.97
N SER A 22 -4.60 4.28 -31.62
CA SER A 22 -4.46 3.73 -30.27
C SER A 22 -4.32 4.91 -29.32
N ALA A 23 -5.41 5.30 -28.66
CA ALA A 23 -5.31 6.15 -27.50
C ALA A 23 -4.49 5.37 -26.48
N ALA A 24 -3.27 5.83 -26.21
CA ALA A 24 -2.52 5.39 -25.05
C ALA A 24 -3.42 5.66 -23.83
N GLN A 25 -4.02 4.61 -23.29
CA GLN A 25 -4.70 4.69 -22.01
C GLN A 25 -3.59 5.04 -21.02
N GLY A 26 -3.60 6.30 -20.58
CA GLY A 26 -2.78 6.70 -19.45
C GLY A 26 -3.06 5.70 -18.35
N VAL A 27 -2.01 5.05 -17.86
CA VAL A 27 -2.06 4.26 -16.63
C VAL A 27 -2.50 5.26 -15.55
N SER A 28 -3.81 5.37 -15.34
CA SER A 28 -4.32 5.96 -14.13
C SER A 28 -3.81 5.04 -13.03
N ASN A 29 -2.83 5.52 -12.27
CA ASN A 29 -2.51 4.89 -10.99
C ASN A 29 -3.85 4.58 -10.32
N PRO A 30 -4.10 3.34 -9.88
CA PRO A 30 -5.30 3.08 -9.12
C PRO A 30 -5.29 4.10 -7.98
N PRO A 31 -6.40 4.83 -7.75
CA PRO A 31 -6.49 5.72 -6.61
C PRO A 31 -6.11 4.86 -5.42
N GLY A 32 -5.03 5.25 -4.74
CA GLY A 32 -4.50 4.53 -3.59
C GLY A 32 -5.66 4.12 -2.73
N GLY A 33 -5.75 2.82 -2.43
CA GLY A 33 -6.93 2.17 -1.89
C GLY A 33 -7.58 3.04 -0.85
N GLY A 34 -8.89 3.29 -1.03
CA GLY A 34 -9.66 4.28 -0.31
C GLY A 34 -9.28 4.28 1.17
N GLN A 35 -8.57 5.31 1.58
CA GLN A 35 -8.35 5.56 2.99
C GLN A 35 -9.72 5.89 3.55
N GLY A 36 -10.39 4.89 4.14
CA GLY A 36 -11.60 5.13 4.89
C GLY A 36 -11.29 6.25 5.85
N ALA A 37 -12.17 7.25 5.91
CA ALA A 37 -11.98 8.40 6.80
C ALA A 37 -11.61 7.86 8.19
N GLY A 38 -10.36 8.07 8.61
CA GLY A 38 -9.87 7.67 9.92
C GLY A 38 -8.74 6.64 9.95
N LEU A 39 -8.62 5.70 8.99
CA LEU A 39 -7.48 4.78 8.94
C LEU A 39 -6.44 5.28 7.96
N GLN A 40 -5.22 5.60 8.45
CA GLN A 40 -4.13 6.09 7.63
C GLN A 40 -2.80 5.46 8.03
N LEU A 41 -1.99 5.15 7.03
CA LEU A 41 -0.58 4.80 7.20
C LEU A 41 0.24 5.90 6.54
N LYS A 42 1.01 6.66 7.35
CA LYS A 42 1.85 7.73 6.85
C LYS A 42 3.21 7.19 6.40
N GLN A 43 3.98 8.01 5.69
CA GLN A 43 5.34 7.64 5.31
C GLN A 43 6.23 7.63 6.55
N ASN A 44 7.11 6.63 6.64
CA ASN A 44 8.13 6.58 7.69
C ASN A 44 9.14 7.74 7.57
N TYR A 45 9.71 8.15 8.67
CA TYR A 45 10.80 9.13 8.73
C TYR A 45 11.82 8.77 9.82
N PRO A 46 13.13 8.92 9.52
CA PRO A 46 13.69 9.22 8.21
C PRO A 46 13.43 8.13 7.16
N ASN A 47 13.42 8.53 5.88
CA ASN A 47 13.42 7.64 4.73
C ASN A 47 14.32 8.27 3.65
N PRO A 48 15.51 7.72 3.35
CA PRO A 48 16.03 6.42 3.77
C PRO A 48 16.30 6.28 5.27
N VAL A 49 16.14 5.04 5.76
CA VAL A 49 16.47 4.64 7.13
C VAL A 49 17.95 4.32 7.21
N SER A 50 18.67 4.94 8.13
CA SER A 50 20.09 4.63 8.40
C SER A 50 20.28 3.80 9.66
N GLN A 51 19.61 4.14 10.74
CA GLN A 51 19.66 3.44 12.02
C GLN A 51 18.25 3.04 12.46
N ASP A 52 17.38 4.02 12.68
CA ASP A 52 16.02 3.83 13.14
C ASP A 52 15.03 4.65 12.29
N THR A 53 13.77 4.38 12.45
CA THR A 53 12.71 5.13 11.79
C THR A 53 11.41 5.11 12.60
N ARG A 54 10.62 6.13 12.40
CA ARG A 54 9.28 6.27 12.96
C ARG A 54 8.25 6.12 11.88
N ILE A 55 7.17 5.42 12.18
CA ILE A 55 6.08 5.13 11.25
C ILE A 55 4.79 5.66 11.87
N PRO A 56 4.34 6.86 11.50
CA PRO A 56 3.08 7.40 12.00
C PRO A 56 1.89 6.71 11.32
N PHE A 57 0.83 6.46 12.08
CA PHE A 57 -0.42 5.91 11.57
C PHE A 57 -1.61 6.40 12.38
N VAL A 58 -2.78 6.37 11.77
CA VAL A 58 -4.05 6.73 12.42
C VAL A 58 -4.93 5.49 12.48
N VAL A 59 -5.46 5.21 13.65
CA VAL A 59 -6.46 4.17 13.89
C VAL A 59 -7.82 4.85 13.98
N GLY A 60 -8.79 4.37 13.20
CA GLY A 60 -10.15 4.90 13.20
C GLY A 60 -11.07 4.12 12.29
N ASP A 61 -12.37 4.44 12.33
CA ASP A 61 -13.38 3.92 11.42
C ASP A 61 -13.62 4.82 10.21
N ALA A 62 -14.48 4.39 9.30
CA ALA A 62 -14.79 5.13 8.06
C ALA A 62 -15.51 6.47 8.30
N GLN A 63 -16.10 6.68 9.47
CA GLN A 63 -16.79 7.90 9.88
C GLN A 63 -15.94 8.78 10.80
N GLY A 64 -14.68 8.38 11.02
CA GLY A 64 -13.79 9.03 11.97
C GLY A 64 -13.93 8.42 13.38
N CYS A 65 -13.39 9.09 14.36
CA CYS A 65 -13.38 8.64 15.74
C CYS A 65 -14.69 9.00 16.46
N THR A 66 -15.81 8.45 16.03
CA THR A 66 -17.12 8.72 16.62
C THR A 66 -17.31 8.05 17.98
N ASP A 67 -16.60 6.92 18.21
CA ASP A 67 -16.55 6.23 19.51
C ASP A 67 -15.11 6.14 19.98
N SER A 68 -14.72 7.06 20.85
CA SER A 68 -13.36 7.12 21.40
C SER A 68 -12.99 5.96 22.31
N GLY A 69 -13.97 5.22 22.81
CA GLY A 69 -13.77 4.04 23.66
C GLY A 69 -13.59 2.75 22.88
N ARG A 70 -13.94 2.72 21.60
CA ARG A 70 -13.82 1.54 20.76
C ARG A 70 -12.37 1.17 20.56
N GLN A 71 -12.07 -0.11 20.80
CA GLN A 71 -10.74 -0.67 20.57
C GLN A 71 -10.69 -1.38 19.22
N HIS A 72 -9.58 -1.22 18.53
CA HIS A 72 -9.25 -1.83 17.24
C HIS A 72 -8.05 -2.74 17.42
N ARG A 73 -8.08 -3.91 16.81
CA ARG A 73 -6.94 -4.82 16.79
C ARG A 73 -5.96 -4.37 15.71
N VAL A 74 -4.76 -4.00 16.11
CA VAL A 74 -3.73 -3.39 15.28
C VAL A 74 -2.50 -4.26 15.22
N SER A 75 -1.97 -4.46 14.01
CA SER A 75 -0.64 -5.06 13.78
C SER A 75 0.12 -4.24 12.76
N LEU A 76 1.40 -4.01 13.01
CA LEU A 76 2.32 -3.39 12.05
C LEU A 76 3.54 -4.29 11.88
N ARG A 77 3.78 -4.73 10.66
CA ARG A 77 4.85 -5.67 10.32
C ARG A 77 5.70 -5.15 9.19
N ILE A 78 6.99 -5.43 9.24
CA ILE A 78 7.97 -5.07 8.20
C ILE A 78 8.40 -6.34 7.48
N TYR A 79 8.42 -6.27 6.15
CA TYR A 79 8.77 -7.38 5.26
C TYR A 79 9.86 -6.97 4.28
N ASN A 80 10.67 -7.95 3.86
CA ASN A 80 11.53 -7.79 2.69
C ASN A 80 10.73 -8.00 1.39
N LEU A 81 11.37 -7.85 0.24
CA LEU A 81 10.72 -8.04 -1.07
C LEU A 81 10.32 -9.49 -1.37
N LEU A 82 10.82 -10.47 -0.61
CA LEU A 82 10.41 -11.87 -0.67
C LEU A 82 9.22 -12.17 0.24
N ALA A 83 8.58 -11.14 0.79
CA ALA A 83 7.46 -11.24 1.74
C ALA A 83 7.82 -12.00 3.04
N GLN A 84 9.10 -12.07 3.41
CA GLN A 84 9.53 -12.63 4.68
C GLN A 84 9.43 -11.56 5.76
N LEU A 85 8.92 -11.94 6.93
CA LEU A 85 8.83 -11.06 8.09
C LEU A 85 10.25 -10.71 8.58
N VAL A 86 10.50 -9.42 8.65
CA VAL A 86 11.78 -8.84 9.11
C VAL A 86 11.66 -8.39 10.55
N ALA A 87 10.63 -7.61 10.85
CA ALA A 87 10.44 -7.04 12.17
C ALA A 87 8.97 -6.72 12.46
N VAL A 88 8.68 -6.69 13.76
CA VAL A 88 7.46 -6.10 14.32
C VAL A 88 7.88 -4.86 15.09
N PRO A 89 7.54 -3.65 14.63
CA PRO A 89 7.85 -2.41 15.35
C PRO A 89 7.18 -2.34 16.71
N VAL A 90 7.75 -1.52 17.58
CA VAL A 90 7.14 -1.23 18.89
C VAL A 90 6.36 0.09 18.85
N LEU A 91 5.30 0.19 19.63
CA LEU A 91 4.59 1.44 19.81
C LEU A 91 5.50 2.43 20.56
N GLN A 92 5.70 3.63 20.01
CA GLN A 92 6.50 4.67 20.65
C GLN A 92 5.66 5.51 21.62
N GLY A 93 4.35 5.47 21.47
CA GLY A 93 3.37 6.23 22.23
C GLY A 93 2.32 6.83 21.33
N GLY A 94 1.32 7.43 21.92
CA GLY A 94 0.20 8.10 21.25
C GLY A 94 -1.12 7.71 21.89
N GLY A 95 -2.11 8.60 21.81
CA GLY A 95 -3.37 8.39 22.49
C GLY A 95 -3.17 8.14 24.00
N ASN A 96 -3.82 7.12 24.51
CA ASN A 96 -3.71 6.70 25.92
C ASN A 96 -2.78 5.48 26.10
N ALA A 97 -2.06 5.05 25.05
CA ALA A 97 -1.19 3.89 25.10
C ALA A 97 0.20 4.26 25.63
N ALA A 98 0.70 3.44 26.56
CA ALA A 98 2.11 3.50 26.95
C ALA A 98 2.99 3.01 25.80
N GLY A 99 4.20 3.55 25.66
CA GLY A 99 5.14 3.10 24.63
C GLY A 99 5.84 1.78 25.00
N GLY A 100 6.48 1.18 23.98
CA GLY A 100 7.34 -0.02 24.15
C GLY A 100 6.63 -1.34 23.86
N GLU A 101 5.33 -1.35 23.65
CA GLU A 101 4.59 -2.57 23.32
C GLU A 101 4.77 -2.94 21.84
N SER A 102 4.94 -4.24 21.56
CA SER A 102 5.01 -4.75 20.20
C SER A 102 3.67 -4.55 19.47
N LEU A 103 3.72 -4.02 18.26
CA LEU A 103 2.53 -3.82 17.43
C LEU A 103 2.10 -5.11 16.73
N GLU A 104 1.83 -6.13 17.53
CA GLU A 104 1.32 -7.43 17.11
C GLU A 104 0.02 -7.74 17.84
N ASN A 105 -1.11 -7.62 17.14
CA ASN A 105 -2.47 -7.80 17.68
C ASN A 105 -2.77 -6.90 18.92
N LEU A 106 -2.17 -5.72 18.95
CA LEU A 106 -2.36 -4.76 20.03
C LEU A 106 -3.72 -4.08 19.90
N PHE A 107 -4.42 -3.89 21.02
CA PHE A 107 -5.69 -3.18 21.05
C PHE A 107 -5.47 -1.69 21.30
N LEU A 108 -5.82 -0.87 20.30
CA LEU A 108 -5.66 0.58 20.33
C LEU A 108 -7.01 1.27 20.11
N THR A 109 -7.21 2.39 20.80
CA THR A 109 -8.37 3.25 20.56
C THR A 109 -8.18 4.09 19.30
N CYS A 110 -9.24 4.77 18.86
CA CYS A 110 -9.19 5.69 17.75
C CYS A 110 -8.30 6.89 18.09
N ASN A 111 -7.13 6.95 17.48
CA ASN A 111 -6.15 8.04 17.66
C ASN A 111 -5.02 8.00 16.63
N GLU A 112 -4.14 8.99 16.67
CA GLU A 112 -2.85 8.97 15.95
C GLU A 112 -1.77 8.35 16.85
N TYR A 113 -0.98 7.44 16.27
CA TYR A 113 0.10 6.71 16.92
C TYR A 113 1.37 6.77 16.11
N THR A 114 2.48 6.48 16.78
CA THR A 114 3.79 6.35 16.13
C THR A 114 4.42 5.02 16.53
N ALA A 115 4.80 4.24 15.52
CA ALA A 115 5.61 3.06 15.70
C ALA A 115 7.10 3.40 15.57
N TYR A 116 7.94 2.63 16.22
CA TYR A 116 9.39 2.74 16.19
C TYR A 116 10.01 1.43 15.71
N TRP A 117 10.98 1.52 14.81
CA TRP A 117 11.80 0.40 14.36
C TRP A 117 13.28 0.81 14.36
N ASP A 118 14.12 -0.02 14.97
CA ASP A 118 15.54 0.19 15.16
C ASP A 118 16.41 -0.25 13.97
N GLY A 119 15.79 -0.62 12.84
CA GLY A 119 16.51 -1.08 11.65
C GLY A 119 17.13 -2.47 11.78
N LYS A 120 16.62 -3.31 12.69
CA LYS A 120 17.12 -4.65 12.96
C LYS A 120 16.08 -5.73 12.70
N TYR A 121 16.57 -6.95 12.52
CA TYR A 121 15.73 -8.14 12.54
C TYR A 121 15.22 -8.40 13.95
N SER A 122 13.90 -8.52 14.13
CA SER A 122 13.34 -8.80 15.47
C SER A 122 13.77 -10.15 16.04
N GLN A 123 14.16 -11.10 15.18
CA GLN A 123 14.53 -12.44 15.61
C GLN A 123 15.99 -12.54 16.07
N THR A 124 16.90 -11.84 15.41
CA THR A 124 18.35 -11.96 15.66
C THR A 124 18.95 -10.74 16.34
N GLY A 125 18.31 -9.59 16.26
CA GLY A 125 18.85 -8.31 16.72
C GLY A 125 19.96 -7.75 15.84
N GLU A 126 20.23 -8.40 14.68
CA GLU A 126 21.23 -7.94 13.72
C GLU A 126 20.66 -6.83 12.84
N ASP A 127 21.52 -5.95 12.35
CA ASP A 127 21.16 -4.93 11.39
C ASP A 127 20.66 -5.53 10.09
N VAL A 128 19.56 -4.98 9.54
CA VAL A 128 19.09 -5.37 8.22
C VAL A 128 19.99 -4.82 7.13
N ALA A 129 20.07 -5.50 5.99
CA ALA A 129 20.82 -5.04 4.83
C ALA A 129 20.19 -3.80 4.19
N SER A 130 21.00 -3.00 3.49
CA SER A 130 20.47 -1.93 2.61
C SER A 130 19.54 -2.51 1.56
N GLY A 131 18.39 -1.85 1.33
CA GLY A 131 17.40 -2.34 0.37
C GLY A 131 16.03 -1.69 0.53
N VAL A 132 15.07 -2.24 -0.20
CA VAL A 132 13.66 -1.84 -0.13
C VAL A 132 12.91 -2.80 0.77
N TYR A 133 12.15 -2.26 1.69
CA TYR A 133 11.29 -2.97 2.63
C TYR A 133 9.84 -2.49 2.51
N LEU A 134 8.91 -3.34 2.85
CA LEU A 134 7.49 -3.01 2.91
C LEU A 134 7.04 -3.02 4.37
N PHE A 135 6.32 -2.00 4.77
CA PHE A 135 5.64 -2.01 6.06
C PHE A 135 4.13 -2.06 5.86
N ARG A 136 3.50 -2.98 6.58
CA ARG A 136 2.10 -3.35 6.44
C ARG A 136 1.38 -3.12 7.77
N LEU A 137 0.45 -2.18 7.75
CA LEU A 137 -0.48 -1.93 8.86
C LEU A 137 -1.76 -2.74 8.61
N GLU A 138 -2.22 -3.42 9.63
CA GLU A 138 -3.50 -4.12 9.65
C GLU A 138 -4.32 -3.65 10.84
N VAL A 139 -5.54 -3.21 10.58
CA VAL A 139 -6.49 -2.76 11.60
C VAL A 139 -7.84 -3.41 11.33
N ASP A 140 -8.30 -4.26 12.22
CA ASP A 140 -9.56 -5.02 12.10
C ASP A 140 -9.71 -5.73 10.75
N GLY A 141 -8.61 -6.27 10.22
CA GLY A 141 -8.56 -6.94 8.91
C GLY A 141 -8.41 -6.00 7.70
N LYS A 142 -8.49 -4.69 7.87
CA LYS A 142 -8.15 -3.73 6.82
C LYS A 142 -6.64 -3.56 6.73
N VAL A 143 -6.10 -3.54 5.52
CA VAL A 143 -4.65 -3.54 5.29
C VAL A 143 -4.22 -2.32 4.50
N LEU A 144 -3.19 -1.65 4.98
CA LEU A 144 -2.46 -0.61 4.27
C LEU A 144 -0.99 -0.99 4.17
N VAL A 145 -0.36 -0.73 3.02
CA VAL A 145 1.05 -1.05 2.78
C VAL A 145 1.77 0.16 2.21
N LYS A 146 2.98 0.39 2.69
CA LYS A 146 3.92 1.36 2.11
C LYS A 146 5.32 0.76 2.01
N LYS A 147 6.14 1.39 1.19
CA LYS A 147 7.55 1.03 1.03
C LYS A 147 8.45 2.01 1.78
N MET A 148 9.59 1.53 2.26
CA MET A 148 10.69 2.33 2.76
C MET A 148 12.02 1.86 2.17
N ILE A 149 13.01 2.72 2.21
CA ILE A 149 14.37 2.45 1.77
C ILE A 149 15.25 2.41 3.01
N VAL A 150 16.05 1.37 3.14
CA VAL A 150 17.10 1.26 4.16
C VAL A 150 18.44 1.47 3.49
N ARG A 151 19.29 2.27 4.11
CA ARG A 151 20.66 2.53 3.67
C ARG A 151 21.61 2.53 4.87
N LYS A 152 22.27 1.40 5.07
CA LYS A 152 23.30 1.17 6.09
C LYS A 152 24.67 1.52 5.55
#